data_c39b795a583d6eff08d2de24912e7ae9
#
_entry.id   c39b795a583d6eff08d2de24912e7ae9
#
_cell.length_a   1.000
_cell.length_b   1.000
_cell.length_c   1.000
_cell.angle_alpha   90.00
_cell.angle_beta   90.00
_cell.angle_gamma   90.00
#
_symmetry.space_group_name_H-M   'P 1'
#
loop_
_entity.id
_entity.type
_entity.pdbx_description
1 polymer ?
#
loop_
_entity_poly.entity_id
_entity_poly.type
_entity_poly.pdbx_seq_one_letter_code
_entity_poly.pdbx_strand_id
1 'polypeptide(L)'
;MFRSPVWRTGKKLYTKAADDLVGVFAILRTAVDLYAGRRRKPPPFIGLLTRAEEVGFIGAVGHLEQGWLSEARRPAICISLETSRTLPNALVGKGPVVRLGDRRTVFHPDYLKILSDVAQKSLPKRHQRRIMDGGACEATAATAYGLPAIGISVPLGNYHNEG
;
A
#
# COMPACT_ATOMS: atom_id res chain seq x y z
N MET A 1 20.16 18.02 -4.19
CA MET A 1 19.04 17.41 -4.95
C MET A 1 19.51 16.07 -5.50
N PHE A 2 19.02 14.98 -4.97
CA PHE A 2 19.50 13.65 -5.36
C PHE A 2 18.62 13.09 -6.48
N ARG A 3 18.97 13.35 -7.71
CA ARG A 3 18.39 12.65 -8.85
C ARG A 3 19.31 11.49 -9.22
N SER A 4 19.03 10.30 -8.73
CA SER A 4 19.57 9.11 -9.34
C SER A 4 18.80 8.80 -10.61
N PRO A 5 19.48 8.37 -11.65
CA PRO A 5 18.80 7.81 -12.79
C PRO A 5 17.98 6.61 -12.34
N VAL A 6 16.79 6.48 -12.89
CA VAL A 6 16.03 5.23 -12.84
C VAL A 6 16.63 4.32 -13.90
N TRP A 7 16.99 3.09 -13.55
CA TRP A 7 17.48 2.12 -14.53
C TRP A 7 16.84 0.75 -14.33
N ARG A 8 16.88 -0.05 -15.35
CA ARG A 8 16.33 -1.40 -15.37
C ARG A 8 17.40 -2.41 -15.73
N THR A 9 17.47 -3.51 -15.01
CA THR A 9 18.30 -4.68 -15.35
C THR A 9 17.42 -5.92 -15.30
N GLY A 10 17.19 -6.52 -16.46
CA GLY A 10 16.26 -7.64 -16.58
C GLY A 10 14.85 -7.28 -16.09
N LYS A 11 14.39 -7.94 -15.05
CA LYS A 11 13.06 -7.71 -14.44
C LYS A 11 13.10 -6.80 -13.21
N LYS A 12 14.24 -6.23 -12.86
CA LYS A 12 14.40 -5.36 -11.71
C LYS A 12 14.46 -3.91 -12.14
N LEU A 13 13.78 -3.07 -11.40
CA LEU A 13 13.83 -1.61 -11.49
C LEU A 13 14.61 -1.08 -10.29
N TYR A 14 15.50 -0.14 -10.55
CA TYR A 14 16.30 0.55 -9.54
C TYR A 14 15.94 2.03 -9.53
N THR A 15 15.63 2.56 -8.37
CA THR A 15 15.31 3.98 -8.17
C THR A 15 15.56 4.34 -6.71
N LYS A 16 15.88 5.60 -6.43
CA LYS A 16 16.12 6.05 -5.05
C LYS A 16 14.87 6.19 -4.19
N ALA A 17 13.72 6.36 -4.80
CA ALA A 17 12.48 6.65 -4.10
C ALA A 17 11.42 5.58 -4.44
N ALA A 18 11.82 4.29 -4.49
CA ALA A 18 10.86 3.21 -4.63
C ALA A 18 9.87 3.22 -3.45
N ASP A 19 10.35 3.59 -2.31
CA ASP A 19 9.60 3.88 -1.10
C ASP A 19 9.19 5.38 -1.10
N ASP A 20 7.92 5.77 -1.35
CA ASP A 20 6.91 4.84 -1.85
C ASP A 20 6.32 5.29 -3.20
N LEU A 21 7.15 5.66 -4.16
CA LEU A 21 6.68 5.94 -5.52
C LEU A 21 6.00 4.73 -6.19
N VAL A 22 6.23 3.52 -5.69
CA VAL A 22 5.54 2.33 -6.17
C VAL A 22 4.07 2.36 -5.79
N GLY A 23 3.74 2.74 -4.55
CA GLY A 23 2.37 2.93 -4.10
C GLY A 23 1.69 4.09 -4.83
N VAL A 24 2.38 5.22 -4.98
CA VAL A 24 1.88 6.36 -5.77
C VAL A 24 1.52 5.92 -7.20
N PHE A 25 2.41 5.19 -7.87
CA PHE A 25 2.13 4.65 -9.21
C PHE A 25 0.91 3.73 -9.21
N ALA A 26 0.78 2.85 -8.23
CA ALA A 26 -0.34 1.91 -8.15
C ALA A 26 -1.68 2.64 -7.94
N ILE A 27 -1.72 3.68 -7.10
CA ILE A 27 -2.90 4.52 -6.89
C ILE A 27 -3.29 5.23 -8.19
N LEU A 28 -2.36 5.90 -8.84
CA LEU A 28 -2.63 6.63 -10.08
C LEU A 28 -3.06 5.70 -11.21
N ARG A 29 -2.40 4.55 -11.35
CA ARG A 29 -2.76 3.55 -12.34
C ARG A 29 -4.15 2.98 -12.09
N THR A 30 -4.50 2.70 -10.85
CA THR A 30 -5.84 2.25 -10.46
C THR A 30 -6.89 3.30 -10.81
N ALA A 31 -6.63 4.57 -10.52
CA ALA A 31 -7.53 5.67 -10.90
C ALA A 31 -7.76 5.71 -12.42
N VAL A 32 -6.68 5.63 -13.19
CA VAL A 32 -6.78 5.60 -14.67
C VAL A 32 -7.60 4.38 -15.13
N ASP A 33 -7.32 3.19 -14.63
CA ASP A 33 -8.02 1.97 -15.05
C ASP A 33 -9.51 1.98 -14.67
N LEU A 34 -9.86 2.63 -13.56
CA LEU A 34 -11.25 2.76 -13.13
C LEU A 34 -12.03 3.82 -13.91
N TYR A 35 -11.42 4.96 -14.22
CA TYR A 35 -12.12 6.13 -14.75
C TYR A 35 -11.88 6.41 -16.23
N ALA A 36 -10.78 5.96 -16.83
CA ALA A 36 -10.54 6.04 -18.27
C ALA A 36 -11.28 4.93 -19.06
N GLY A 37 -11.75 3.89 -18.39
CA GLY A 37 -12.55 2.83 -18.99
C GLY A 37 -13.99 3.26 -19.26
N ARG A 38 -14.65 2.62 -20.26
CA ARG A 38 -16.07 2.85 -20.61
C ARG A 38 -17.06 2.34 -19.54
N ARG A 39 -16.68 2.24 -18.27
CA ARG A 39 -17.57 1.81 -17.20
C ARG A 39 -18.58 2.92 -16.92
N ARG A 40 -19.85 2.61 -17.06
CA ARG A 40 -20.97 3.54 -16.86
C ARG A 40 -21.06 4.06 -15.41
N LYS A 41 -20.54 3.31 -14.45
CA LYS A 41 -20.42 3.70 -13.03
C LYS A 41 -19.14 3.06 -12.46
N PRO A 42 -18.06 3.80 -12.32
CA PRO A 42 -16.86 3.30 -11.64
C PRO A 42 -17.18 3.04 -10.15
N PRO A 43 -16.51 2.08 -9.51
CA PRO A 43 -16.64 1.91 -8.07
C PRO A 43 -16.14 3.16 -7.35
N PRO A 44 -16.64 3.47 -6.15
CA PRO A 44 -16.11 4.57 -5.35
C PRO A 44 -14.64 4.29 -5.02
N PHE A 45 -13.78 5.24 -5.37
CA PHE A 45 -12.34 5.16 -5.15
C PHE A 45 -11.81 6.54 -4.79
N ILE A 46 -10.98 6.57 -3.75
CA ILE A 46 -10.26 7.76 -3.32
C ILE A 46 -8.78 7.40 -3.31
N GLY A 47 -7.99 8.08 -4.12
CA GLY A 47 -6.54 7.97 -4.10
C GLY A 47 -5.98 9.03 -3.16
N LEU A 48 -5.49 8.64 -2.01
CA LEU A 48 -4.86 9.54 -1.04
C LEU A 48 -3.34 9.45 -1.19
N LEU A 49 -2.73 10.57 -1.57
CA LEU A 49 -1.27 10.72 -1.65
C LEU A 49 -0.84 11.63 -0.51
N THR A 50 -0.08 11.08 0.41
CA THR A 50 0.34 11.77 1.64
C THR A 50 1.81 12.17 1.58
N ARG A 51 2.22 12.94 2.57
CA ARG A 51 3.62 13.32 2.83
C ARG A 51 3.95 13.05 4.29
N ALA A 52 5.25 12.96 4.56
CA ALA A 52 5.75 12.83 5.94
C ALA A 52 5.26 11.54 6.64
N GLU A 53 5.22 10.42 5.91
CA GLU A 53 4.93 9.10 6.45
C GLU A 53 5.96 8.71 7.49
N GLU A 54 7.24 8.81 7.17
CA GLU A 54 8.42 8.41 7.96
C GLU A 54 8.57 9.13 9.32
N VAL A 55 7.84 10.23 9.49
CA VAL A 55 7.87 11.03 10.72
C VAL A 55 6.54 11.00 11.50
N GLY A 56 5.76 9.92 11.32
CA GLY A 56 4.55 9.66 12.09
C GLY A 56 3.26 9.85 11.33
N PHE A 57 3.23 9.55 10.03
CA PHE A 57 2.03 9.55 9.20
C PHE A 57 1.33 10.92 9.12
N ILE A 58 2.08 12.01 9.25
CA ILE A 58 1.56 13.38 9.43
C ILE A 58 0.53 13.73 8.35
N GLY A 59 0.83 13.40 7.09
CA GLY A 59 -0.10 13.68 5.99
C GLY A 59 -1.40 12.88 6.11
N ALA A 60 -1.33 11.60 6.47
CA ALA A 60 -2.51 10.76 6.66
C ALA A 60 -3.34 11.22 7.86
N VAL A 61 -2.69 11.49 8.99
CA VAL A 61 -3.34 12.03 10.20
C VAL A 61 -4.07 13.34 9.88
N GLY A 62 -3.39 14.27 9.21
CA GLY A 62 -4.01 15.55 8.85
C GLY A 62 -5.26 15.41 7.97
N HIS A 63 -5.27 14.44 7.04
CA HIS A 63 -6.45 14.12 6.24
C HIS A 63 -7.58 13.49 7.06
N LEU A 64 -7.23 12.61 8.01
CA LEU A 64 -8.22 11.97 8.88
C LEU A 64 -8.85 12.97 9.85
N GLU A 65 -8.07 13.90 10.39
CA GLU A 65 -8.55 14.96 11.29
C GLU A 65 -9.49 15.96 10.63
N GLN A 66 -9.36 16.16 9.32
CA GLN A 66 -10.32 17.00 8.58
C GLN A 66 -11.73 16.42 8.52
N GLY A 67 -11.92 15.16 8.87
CA GLY A 67 -13.25 14.55 9.03
C GLY A 67 -14.02 14.29 7.74
N TRP A 68 -13.47 14.64 6.56
CA TRP A 68 -14.20 14.54 5.29
C TRP A 68 -14.56 13.08 4.90
N LEU A 69 -13.85 12.07 5.44
CA LEU A 69 -14.21 10.67 5.25
C LEU A 69 -15.43 10.25 6.07
N SER A 70 -15.71 10.92 7.20
CA SER A 70 -16.91 10.66 8.01
C SER A 70 -18.19 11.17 7.33
N GLU A 71 -18.07 12.13 6.43
CA GLU A 71 -19.18 12.64 5.60
C GLU A 71 -19.47 11.72 4.39
N ALA A 72 -18.65 10.71 4.16
CA ALA A 72 -18.85 9.78 3.07
C ALA A 72 -20.17 9.01 3.26
N ARG A 73 -21.00 8.99 2.22
CA ARG A 73 -22.29 8.28 2.24
C ARG A 73 -22.16 6.75 2.36
N ARG A 74 -20.97 6.22 2.33
CA ARG A 74 -20.67 4.77 2.38
C ARG A 74 -19.51 4.52 3.32
N PRO A 75 -19.49 3.39 4.02
CA PRO A 75 -18.33 2.97 4.78
C PRO A 75 -17.09 2.94 3.91
N ALA A 76 -16.01 3.55 4.39
CA ALA A 76 -14.71 3.52 3.73
C ALA A 76 -13.81 2.46 4.38
N ILE A 77 -12.92 1.89 3.60
CA ILE A 77 -11.80 1.08 4.07
C ILE A 77 -10.50 1.71 3.60
N CYS A 78 -9.48 1.65 4.40
CA CYS A 78 -8.13 2.06 4.03
C CYS A 78 -7.36 0.85 3.48
N ILE A 79 -6.77 1.00 2.30
CA ILE A 79 -5.79 0.06 1.75
C ILE A 79 -4.46 0.79 1.71
N SER A 80 -3.60 0.56 2.69
CA SER A 80 -2.24 1.10 2.68
C SER A 80 -1.42 0.38 1.62
N LEU A 81 -0.78 1.15 0.77
CA LEU A 81 0.21 0.67 -0.18
C LEU A 81 1.59 1.03 0.35
N GLU A 82 2.49 0.08 0.33
CA GLU A 82 3.77 0.17 1.00
C GLU A 82 4.87 -0.46 0.17
N THR A 83 6.08 -0.11 0.50
CA THR A 83 7.22 -0.96 0.23
C THR A 83 7.74 -1.60 1.52
N SER A 84 8.52 -2.63 1.42
CA SER A 84 9.02 -3.35 2.58
C SER A 84 10.37 -3.99 2.29
N ARG A 85 11.18 -4.19 3.33
CA ARG A 85 12.39 -4.98 3.19
C ARG A 85 12.08 -6.43 2.82
N THR A 86 13.05 -7.08 2.21
CA THR A 86 13.00 -8.51 1.91
C THR A 86 13.06 -9.34 3.18
N LEU A 87 12.07 -10.22 3.35
CA LEU A 87 11.91 -11.14 4.48
C LEU A 87 11.43 -12.50 3.99
N PRO A 88 11.53 -13.58 4.78
CA PRO A 88 10.87 -14.84 4.43
C PRO A 88 9.38 -14.61 4.14
N ASN A 89 8.88 -15.10 3.02
CA ASN A 89 7.52 -14.86 2.50
C ASN A 89 7.23 -13.40 2.11
N ALA A 90 8.28 -12.59 1.92
CA ALA A 90 8.23 -11.24 1.34
C ALA A 90 9.47 -11.03 0.47
N LEU A 91 9.65 -11.85 -0.56
CA LEU A 91 10.84 -11.88 -1.41
C LEU A 91 10.64 -11.03 -2.66
N VAL A 92 11.70 -10.32 -3.07
CA VAL A 92 11.73 -9.60 -4.35
C VAL A 92 11.49 -10.58 -5.51
N GLY A 93 10.63 -10.19 -6.44
CA GLY A 93 10.31 -10.98 -7.62
C GLY A 93 9.29 -12.11 -7.43
N LYS A 94 8.77 -12.29 -6.21
CA LYS A 94 7.72 -13.29 -5.92
C LYS A 94 6.31 -12.68 -5.87
N GLY A 95 6.16 -11.45 -6.30
CA GLY A 95 4.90 -10.71 -6.33
C GLY A 95 4.64 -9.88 -5.06
N PRO A 96 3.54 -9.12 -5.04
CA PRO A 96 3.18 -8.31 -3.89
C PRO A 96 2.88 -9.17 -2.66
N VAL A 97 2.99 -8.54 -1.50
CA VAL A 97 2.70 -9.17 -0.21
C VAL A 97 1.35 -8.67 0.30
N VAL A 98 0.43 -9.57 0.54
CA VAL A 98 -0.74 -9.30 1.37
C VAL A 98 -0.25 -9.21 2.81
N ARG A 99 -0.24 -8.01 3.37
CA ARG A 99 0.16 -7.78 4.76
C ARG A 99 -0.95 -8.29 5.68
N LEU A 100 -0.60 -9.12 6.65
CA LEU A 100 -1.55 -9.66 7.64
C LEU A 100 -1.65 -8.78 8.89
N GLY A 101 -0.78 -7.81 8.99
CA GLY A 101 -0.58 -6.88 10.07
C GLY A 101 0.86 -6.41 10.09
N ASP A 102 1.19 -5.55 11.03
CA ASP A 102 2.55 -5.09 11.30
C ASP A 102 2.82 -5.06 12.81
N ARG A 103 3.92 -4.44 13.24
CA ARG A 103 4.31 -4.38 14.64
C ARG A 103 3.28 -3.68 15.53
N ARG A 104 2.50 -2.76 14.98
CA ARG A 104 1.57 -1.90 15.74
C ARG A 104 0.12 -2.15 15.40
N THR A 105 -0.19 -2.82 14.28
CA THR A 105 -1.53 -2.87 13.75
C THR A 105 -1.93 -4.30 13.38
N VAL A 106 -3.05 -4.74 13.91
CA VAL A 106 -3.76 -5.93 13.43
C VAL A 106 -4.77 -5.46 12.40
N PHE A 107 -4.65 -5.98 11.18
CA PHE A 107 -5.53 -5.59 10.09
C PHE A 107 -6.92 -6.21 10.21
N HIS A 108 -7.91 -5.54 9.61
CA HIS A 108 -9.30 -5.94 9.72
C HIS A 108 -9.53 -7.32 9.08
N PRO A 109 -10.00 -8.33 9.84
CA PRO A 109 -10.00 -9.73 9.42
C PRO A 109 -10.86 -10.00 8.18
N ASP A 110 -12.05 -9.40 8.09
CA ASP A 110 -12.96 -9.66 6.96
C ASP A 110 -12.41 -9.07 5.66
N TYR A 111 -11.91 -7.84 5.70
CA TYR A 111 -11.29 -7.23 4.51
C TYR A 111 -9.97 -7.89 4.15
N LEU A 112 -9.22 -8.38 5.13
CA LEU A 112 -8.02 -9.17 4.89
C LEU A 112 -8.33 -10.50 4.20
N LYS A 113 -9.44 -11.15 4.57
CA LYS A 113 -9.93 -12.34 3.88
C LYS A 113 -10.26 -12.01 2.42
N ILE A 114 -11.03 -10.94 2.18
CA ILE A 114 -11.39 -10.49 0.82
C ILE A 114 -10.12 -10.21 0.01
N LEU A 115 -9.15 -9.46 0.55
CA LEU A 115 -7.89 -9.17 -0.14
C LEU A 115 -7.11 -10.44 -0.47
N SER A 116 -7.08 -11.40 0.45
CA SER A 116 -6.41 -12.69 0.25
C SER A 116 -7.07 -13.51 -0.87
N ASP A 117 -8.41 -13.55 -0.90
CA ASP A 117 -9.17 -14.25 -1.94
C ASP A 117 -8.96 -13.58 -3.32
N VAL A 118 -8.94 -12.24 -3.38
CA VAL A 118 -8.62 -11.48 -4.59
C VAL A 118 -7.19 -11.77 -5.06
N ALA A 119 -6.21 -11.76 -4.14
CA ALA A 119 -4.82 -12.07 -4.48
C ALA A 119 -4.67 -13.50 -5.02
N GLN A 120 -5.31 -14.46 -4.40
CA GLN A 120 -5.29 -15.86 -4.84
C GLN A 120 -5.93 -16.03 -6.23
N LYS A 121 -7.01 -15.32 -6.51
CA LYS A 121 -7.72 -15.37 -7.80
C LYS A 121 -6.96 -14.65 -8.91
N SER A 122 -6.42 -13.47 -8.61
CA SER A 122 -5.82 -12.60 -9.63
C SER A 122 -4.34 -12.88 -9.86
N LEU A 123 -3.64 -13.36 -8.85
CA LEU A 123 -2.20 -13.63 -8.87
C LEU A 123 -1.87 -15.02 -8.29
N PRO A 124 -2.44 -16.11 -8.83
CA PRO A 124 -2.19 -17.46 -8.32
C PRO A 124 -0.69 -17.76 -8.35
N LYS A 125 -0.13 -18.16 -7.20
CA LYS A 125 1.32 -18.43 -7.01
C LYS A 125 2.25 -17.23 -7.29
N ARG A 126 1.69 -16.03 -7.43
CA ARG A 126 2.43 -14.79 -7.72
C ARG A 126 2.12 -13.68 -6.70
N HIS A 127 1.73 -14.06 -5.52
CA HIS A 127 1.58 -13.19 -4.34
C HIS A 127 2.15 -13.90 -3.13
N GLN A 128 2.42 -13.14 -2.11
CA GLN A 128 2.96 -13.61 -0.84
C GLN A 128 2.06 -13.13 0.30
N ARG A 129 2.24 -13.70 1.48
CA ARG A 129 1.48 -13.30 2.69
C ARG A 129 2.42 -13.28 3.87
N ARG A 130 2.40 -12.18 4.64
CA ARG A 130 3.25 -12.06 5.83
C ARG A 130 2.69 -11.05 6.84
N ILE A 131 2.93 -11.31 8.13
CA ILE A 131 2.92 -10.27 9.16
C ILE A 131 4.26 -9.55 9.05
N MET A 132 4.24 -8.24 8.94
CA MET A 132 5.46 -7.43 8.91
C MET A 132 5.97 -7.23 10.33
N ASP A 133 7.22 -7.61 10.58
CA ASP A 133 7.83 -7.62 11.92
C ASP A 133 8.44 -6.29 12.34
N GLY A 134 8.50 -5.34 11.44
CA GLY A 134 9.04 -4.01 11.67
C GLY A 134 8.08 -2.92 11.24
N GLY A 135 8.19 -1.76 11.87
CA GLY A 135 7.49 -0.56 11.44
C GLY A 135 6.00 -0.53 11.77
N ALA A 136 5.37 0.43 11.15
CA ALA A 136 3.96 0.71 11.07
C ALA A 136 3.75 1.41 9.72
N CYS A 137 2.52 1.74 9.36
CA CYS A 137 2.20 2.45 8.12
C CYS A 137 0.93 3.29 8.33
N GLU A 138 0.48 3.98 7.31
CA GLU A 138 -0.75 4.80 7.42
C GLU A 138 -1.98 3.97 7.80
N ALA A 139 -1.98 2.65 7.59
CA ALA A 139 -3.03 1.77 8.12
C ALA A 139 -3.12 1.84 9.65
N THR A 140 -2.02 2.13 10.36
CA THR A 140 -2.01 2.36 11.81
C THR A 140 -2.80 3.61 12.16
N ALA A 141 -2.56 4.72 11.46
CA ALA A 141 -3.33 5.95 11.63
C ALA A 141 -4.81 5.72 11.29
N ALA A 142 -5.11 5.12 10.14
CA ALA A 142 -6.48 4.82 9.73
C ALA A 142 -7.24 4.03 10.80
N THR A 143 -6.62 2.98 11.34
CA THR A 143 -7.21 2.16 12.42
C THR A 143 -7.45 2.97 13.69
N ALA A 144 -6.50 3.82 14.08
CA ALA A 144 -6.65 4.71 15.25
C ALA A 144 -7.81 5.69 15.11
N TYR A 145 -8.15 6.10 13.89
CA TYR A 145 -9.30 6.94 13.55
C TYR A 145 -10.56 6.13 13.22
N GLY A 146 -10.59 4.83 13.52
CA GLY A 146 -11.78 3.99 13.38
C GLY A 146 -12.07 3.50 11.97
N LEU A 147 -11.16 3.68 11.01
CA LEU A 147 -11.29 3.13 9.67
C LEU A 147 -10.76 1.68 9.64
N PRO A 148 -11.54 0.73 9.12
CA PRO A 148 -11.00 -0.60 8.82
C PRO A 148 -9.82 -0.47 7.85
N ALA A 149 -8.71 -1.13 8.15
CA ALA A 149 -7.50 -1.03 7.36
C ALA A 149 -6.92 -2.40 7.00
N ILE A 150 -6.35 -2.46 5.81
CA ILE A 150 -5.57 -3.58 5.28
C ILE A 150 -4.34 -3.03 4.54
N GLY A 151 -3.38 -3.88 4.19
CA GLY A 151 -2.18 -3.41 3.54
C GLY A 151 -1.64 -4.36 2.47
N ILE A 152 -1.02 -3.77 1.48
CA ILE A 152 -0.28 -4.44 0.43
C ILE A 152 1.13 -3.85 0.41
N SER A 153 2.17 -4.67 0.28
CA SER A 153 3.52 -4.15 0.09
C SER A 153 4.26 -4.79 -1.07
N VAL A 154 5.23 -4.04 -1.59
CA VAL A 154 6.18 -4.52 -2.60
C VAL A 154 7.55 -4.65 -1.94
N PRO A 155 8.16 -5.84 -1.94
CA PRO A 155 9.48 -6.04 -1.34
C PRO A 155 10.57 -5.30 -2.12
N LEU A 156 11.45 -4.61 -1.41
CA LEU A 156 12.64 -3.94 -1.92
C LEU A 156 13.90 -4.72 -1.60
N GLY A 157 14.87 -4.69 -2.51
CA GLY A 157 16.18 -5.31 -2.30
C GLY A 157 17.09 -4.49 -1.42
N ASN A 158 16.99 -3.18 -1.48
CA ASN A 158 17.80 -2.22 -0.73
C ASN A 158 16.87 -1.21 -0.05
N TYR A 159 16.21 -1.69 0.98
CA TYR A 159 15.22 -0.94 1.74
C TYR A 159 15.90 0.19 2.52
N HIS A 160 15.35 1.41 2.45
CA HIS A 160 15.91 2.65 3.05
C HIS A 160 17.35 2.95 2.63
N ASN A 161 17.80 2.43 1.48
CA ASN A 161 19.19 2.53 1.01
C ASN A 161 20.24 1.93 1.99
N GLU A 162 19.82 0.99 2.82
CA GLU A 162 20.70 0.16 3.63
C GLU A 162 21.32 -0.92 2.73
N GLY A 163 22.52 -0.70 2.24
CA GLY A 163 23.20 -1.60 1.32
C GLY A 163 24.60 -1.95 1.77
#